data_ef6b3a7b17f80f0ecceb97c2380252c0
#
_entry.id   ef6b3a7b17f80f0ecceb97c2380252c0
#
_cell.length_a   1.000
_cell.length_b   1.000
_cell.length_c   1.000
_cell.angle_alpha   90.00
_cell.angle_beta   90.00
_cell.angle_gamma   90.00
#
_symmetry.space_group_name_H-M   'P 1'
#
loop_
_entity.id
_entity.type
_entity.pdbx_description
1 polymer ?
#
loop_
_entity_poly.entity_id
_entity_poly.type
_entity_poly.pdbx_seq_one_letter_code
_entity_poly.pdbx_strand_id
1 'polypeptide(L)'
;MDFATHADLTGRLRGLVILLDEQLTSDQARSADELVDASEFGIALEMLADWLSEDATPIPDDVRRDFERLSSQMGNGERVMGALSICPTASDS
;
A
#
# COMPACT_ATOMS: atom_id res chain seq x y z
N MET A 1 15.24 -0.20 -13.20
CA MET A 1 14.10 -1.16 -13.11
C MET A 1 13.78 -1.68 -14.50
N ASP A 2 13.70 -2.98 -14.66
CA ASP A 2 13.38 -3.54 -15.97
C ASP A 2 11.84 -3.56 -16.19
N PHE A 3 11.43 -3.87 -17.41
CA PHE A 3 10.01 -3.85 -17.78
C PHE A 3 9.18 -4.85 -16.96
N ALA A 4 9.72 -6.06 -16.75
CA ALA A 4 9.00 -7.10 -16.01
C ALA A 4 8.78 -6.70 -14.55
N THR A 5 9.78 -6.10 -13.90
CA THR A 5 9.65 -5.60 -12.53
C THR A 5 8.64 -4.47 -12.46
N HIS A 6 8.67 -3.55 -13.42
CA HIS A 6 7.73 -2.45 -13.50
C HIS A 6 6.29 -2.95 -13.61
N ALA A 7 6.05 -3.92 -14.50
CA ALA A 7 4.72 -4.49 -14.69
C ALA A 7 4.24 -5.23 -13.43
N ASP A 8 5.15 -5.94 -12.77
CA ASP A 8 4.84 -6.65 -11.52
C ASP A 8 4.42 -5.68 -10.41
N LEU A 9 5.21 -4.62 -10.21
CA LEU A 9 4.88 -3.61 -9.18
C LEU A 9 3.56 -2.93 -9.49
N THR A 10 3.31 -2.57 -10.74
CA THR A 10 2.06 -1.96 -11.15
C THR A 10 0.87 -2.85 -10.77
N GLY A 11 0.93 -4.12 -11.14
CA GLY A 11 -0.15 -5.07 -10.85
C GLY A 11 -0.36 -5.29 -9.37
N ARG A 12 0.73 -5.42 -8.62
CA ARG A 12 0.66 -5.67 -7.18
C ARG A 12 0.10 -4.46 -6.42
N LEU A 13 0.52 -3.25 -6.80
CA LEU A 13 0.00 -2.03 -6.17
C LEU A 13 -1.47 -1.82 -6.50
N ARG A 14 -1.88 -2.04 -7.74
CA ARG A 14 -3.29 -1.96 -8.11
C ARG A 14 -4.14 -2.98 -7.35
N GLY A 15 -3.62 -4.20 -7.20
CA GLY A 15 -4.27 -5.22 -6.40
C GLY A 15 -4.43 -4.81 -4.95
N LEU A 16 -3.41 -4.17 -4.38
CA LEU A 16 -3.46 -3.68 -3.01
C LEU A 16 -4.53 -2.59 -2.84
N VAL A 17 -4.62 -1.65 -3.80
CA VAL A 17 -5.66 -0.62 -3.77
C VAL A 17 -7.05 -1.25 -3.80
N ILE A 18 -7.25 -2.30 -4.60
CA ILE A 18 -8.52 -3.01 -4.67
C ILE A 18 -8.84 -3.68 -3.32
N LEU A 19 -7.85 -4.33 -2.70
CA LEU A 19 -8.04 -4.97 -1.40
C LEU A 19 -8.40 -3.96 -0.30
N LEU A 20 -7.96 -2.71 -0.45
CA LEU A 20 -8.20 -1.65 0.52
C LEU A 20 -9.41 -0.78 0.16
N ASP A 21 -10.22 -1.20 -0.80
CA ASP A 21 -11.32 -0.38 -1.33
C ASP A 21 -12.27 0.09 -0.22
N GLU A 22 -12.56 -0.75 0.77
CA GLU A 22 -13.46 -0.38 1.87
C GLU A 22 -12.81 0.57 2.88
N GLN A 23 -11.48 0.57 2.96
CA GLN A 23 -10.73 1.38 3.91
C GLN A 23 -10.32 2.74 3.34
N LEU A 24 -10.38 2.90 2.02
CA LEU A 24 -9.97 4.13 1.35
C LEU A 24 -11.20 4.89 0.86
N THR A 25 -11.09 6.22 0.85
CA THR A 25 -12.10 7.02 0.16
C THR A 25 -11.90 6.89 -1.36
N SER A 26 -12.93 7.24 -2.13
CA SER A 26 -12.83 7.23 -3.59
C SER A 26 -11.70 8.12 -4.09
N ASP A 27 -11.51 9.28 -3.46
CA ASP A 27 -10.43 10.19 -3.83
C ASP A 27 -9.05 9.62 -3.50
N GLN A 28 -8.91 8.94 -2.37
CA GLN A 28 -7.66 8.29 -1.99
C GLN A 28 -7.32 7.16 -2.98
N ALA A 29 -8.29 6.32 -3.33
CA ALA A 29 -8.07 5.25 -4.29
C ALA A 29 -7.67 5.80 -5.65
N ARG A 30 -8.32 6.88 -6.10
CA ARG A 30 -7.98 7.53 -7.36
C ARG A 30 -6.57 8.10 -7.33
N SER A 31 -6.21 8.77 -6.24
CA SER A 31 -4.87 9.34 -6.09
C SER A 31 -3.78 8.27 -6.12
N ALA A 32 -4.04 7.14 -5.46
CA ALA A 32 -3.10 6.01 -5.48
C ALA A 32 -2.94 5.46 -6.90
N ASP A 33 -4.04 5.28 -7.62
CA ASP A 33 -3.99 4.80 -9.01
C ASP A 33 -3.25 5.76 -9.92
N GLU A 34 -3.41 7.07 -9.74
CA GLU A 34 -2.68 8.08 -10.52
C GLU A 34 -1.18 7.99 -10.26
N LEU A 35 -0.78 7.77 -9.01
CA LEU A 35 0.63 7.60 -8.66
C LEU A 35 1.20 6.33 -9.29
N VAL A 36 0.43 5.24 -9.29
CA VAL A 36 0.85 4.00 -9.93
C VAL A 36 1.01 4.20 -11.44
N ASP A 37 0.06 4.90 -12.07
CA ASP A 37 0.11 5.20 -13.51
C ASP A 37 1.34 6.05 -13.85
N ALA A 38 1.77 6.91 -12.94
CA ALA A 38 2.94 7.75 -13.13
C ALA A 38 4.24 7.03 -12.73
N SER A 39 4.17 5.75 -12.41
CA SER A 39 5.31 4.94 -11.94
C SER A 39 5.92 5.44 -10.63
N GLU A 40 5.16 6.19 -9.84
CA GLU A 40 5.58 6.67 -8.52
C GLU A 40 5.21 5.63 -7.46
N PHE A 41 5.77 4.42 -7.58
CA PHE A 41 5.38 3.27 -6.77
C PHE A 41 5.70 3.44 -5.29
N GLY A 42 6.88 3.97 -4.98
CA GLY A 42 7.27 4.19 -3.59
C GLY A 42 6.35 5.19 -2.90
N ILE A 43 6.04 6.29 -3.59
CA ILE A 43 5.15 7.33 -3.08
C ILE A 43 3.74 6.77 -2.91
N ALA A 44 3.25 5.98 -3.89
CA ALA A 44 1.93 5.37 -3.79
C ALA A 44 1.81 4.52 -2.54
N LEU A 45 2.81 3.69 -2.27
CA LEU A 45 2.81 2.82 -1.09
C LEU A 45 2.88 3.63 0.21
N GLU A 46 3.71 4.67 0.24
CA GLU A 46 3.82 5.55 1.41
C GLU A 46 2.51 6.26 1.70
N MET A 47 1.85 6.76 0.66
CA MET A 47 0.56 7.45 0.83
C MET A 47 -0.52 6.50 1.33
N LEU A 48 -0.58 5.28 0.80
CA LEU A 48 -1.52 4.27 1.29
C LEU A 48 -1.30 4.00 2.78
N ALA A 49 -0.04 3.82 3.19
CA ALA A 49 0.29 3.58 4.59
C ALA A 49 -0.09 4.77 5.47
N ASP A 50 0.18 5.98 5.01
CA ASP A 50 -0.14 7.20 5.76
C ASP A 50 -1.65 7.35 5.96
N TRP A 51 -2.45 7.13 4.90
CA TRP A 51 -3.91 7.23 5.01
C TRP A 51 -4.47 6.21 6.00
N LEU A 52 -3.99 4.97 5.95
CA LEU A 52 -4.44 3.94 6.88
C LEU A 52 -4.04 4.29 8.32
N SER A 53 -2.86 4.86 8.51
CA SER A 53 -2.36 5.20 9.84
C SER A 53 -3.09 6.38 10.48
N GLU A 54 -3.61 7.31 9.67
CA GLU A 54 -4.33 8.47 10.20
C GLU A 54 -5.49 8.09 11.10
N ASP A 55 -6.22 7.04 10.74
CA ASP A 55 -7.37 6.55 11.50
C ASP A 55 -7.07 5.25 12.24
N ALA A 56 -5.81 4.85 12.29
CA ALA A 56 -5.39 3.56 12.86
C ALA A 56 -6.28 2.42 12.35
N THR A 57 -6.51 2.42 11.05
CA THR A 57 -7.43 1.47 10.40
C THR A 57 -6.93 0.03 10.57
N PRO A 58 -7.79 -0.88 11.06
CA PRO A 58 -7.38 -2.29 11.11
C PRO A 58 -7.11 -2.87 9.73
N ILE A 59 -6.02 -3.59 9.58
CA ILE A 59 -5.65 -4.21 8.31
C ILE A 59 -5.40 -5.70 8.50
N PRO A 60 -5.80 -6.56 7.52
CA PRO A 60 -5.52 -7.99 7.60
C PRO A 60 -4.02 -8.28 7.52
N ASP A 61 -3.59 -9.40 8.07
CA ASP A 61 -2.19 -9.81 8.06
C ASP A 61 -1.63 -9.98 6.64
N ASP A 62 -2.42 -10.50 5.70
CA ASP A 62 -1.98 -10.66 4.32
C ASP A 62 -1.72 -9.31 3.64
N VAL A 63 -2.54 -8.31 3.92
CA VAL A 63 -2.33 -6.95 3.43
C VAL A 63 -1.06 -6.37 4.04
N ARG A 64 -0.85 -6.55 5.34
CA ARG A 64 0.37 -6.08 6.01
C ARG A 64 1.62 -6.72 5.41
N ARG A 65 1.57 -8.00 5.10
CA ARG A 65 2.69 -8.70 4.44
C ARG A 65 2.95 -8.16 3.05
N ASP A 66 1.91 -7.79 2.30
CA ASP A 66 2.08 -7.18 0.98
C ASP A 66 2.78 -5.83 1.08
N PHE A 67 2.40 -5.00 2.05
CA PHE A 67 3.11 -3.76 2.32
C PHE A 67 4.58 -4.01 2.65
N GLU A 68 4.85 -4.99 3.50
CA GLU A 68 6.22 -5.34 3.90
C GLU A 68 7.05 -5.75 2.70
N ARG A 69 6.54 -6.65 1.87
CA ARG A 69 7.25 -7.13 0.69
C ARG A 69 7.50 -6.03 -0.32
N LEU A 70 6.47 -5.24 -0.62
CA LEU A 70 6.59 -4.15 -1.59
C LEU A 70 7.55 -3.07 -1.10
N SER A 71 7.42 -2.66 0.15
CA SER A 71 8.29 -1.63 0.70
C SER A 71 9.74 -2.09 0.82
N SER A 72 9.95 -3.36 1.14
CA SER A 72 11.29 -3.93 1.15
C SER A 72 11.91 -3.90 -0.24
N GLN A 73 11.14 -4.26 -1.26
CA GLN A 73 11.60 -4.24 -2.66
C GLN A 73 11.92 -2.83 -3.13
N MET A 74 11.18 -1.83 -2.66
CA MET A 74 11.35 -0.43 -3.06
C MET A 74 12.30 0.36 -2.16
N GLY A 75 12.79 -0.25 -1.08
CA GLY A 75 13.76 0.40 -0.20
C GLY A 75 13.17 1.40 0.78
N ASN A 76 11.85 1.43 0.98
CA ASN A 76 11.20 2.35 1.91
C ASN A 76 10.46 1.62 3.05
N GLY A 77 10.92 0.40 3.37
CA GLY A 77 10.26 -0.44 4.37
C GLY A 77 10.16 0.19 5.75
N GLU A 78 11.20 0.85 6.20
CA GLU A 78 11.22 1.48 7.52
C GLU A 78 10.13 2.53 7.65
N ARG A 79 9.99 3.39 6.64
CA ARG A 79 8.95 4.42 6.64
C ARG A 79 7.54 3.82 6.55
N VAL A 80 7.34 2.88 5.63
CA VAL A 80 6.03 2.29 5.39
C VAL A 80 5.57 1.47 6.59
N MET A 81 6.43 0.57 7.08
CA MET A 81 6.06 -0.29 8.20
C MET A 81 5.98 0.50 9.51
N GLY A 82 6.76 1.57 9.64
CA GLY A 82 6.65 2.49 10.76
C GLY A 82 5.28 3.14 10.81
N ALA A 83 4.77 3.63 9.66
CA ALA A 83 3.43 4.20 9.57
C ALA A 83 2.36 3.17 9.94
N LEU A 84 2.49 1.94 9.44
CA LEU A 84 1.51 0.88 9.68
C LEU A 84 1.55 0.32 11.10
N SER A 85 2.59 0.63 11.86
CA SER A 85 2.75 0.07 13.22
C SER A 85 1.60 0.43 14.15
N ILE A 86 0.91 1.54 13.90
CA ILE A 86 -0.24 1.95 14.72
C ILE A 86 -1.56 1.30 14.27
N CYS A 87 -1.56 0.65 13.10
CA CYS A 87 -2.75 -0.01 12.59
C CYS A 87 -2.88 -1.39 13.22
N PRO A 88 -4.01 -1.68 13.92
CA PRO A 88 -4.18 -3.02 14.49
C PRO A 88 -4.42 -4.04 13.40
N THR A 89 -4.21 -5.31 13.73
CA THR A 89 -4.51 -6.41 12.84
C THR A 89 -6.03 -6.62 12.81
N ALA A 90 -6.61 -6.66 11.61
CA ALA A 90 -8.02 -6.96 11.46
C ALA A 90 -8.25 -8.43 11.81
N SER A 91 -9.23 -8.68 12.66
CA SER A 91 -9.56 -10.04 13.08
C SER A 91 -10.47 -10.70 12.04
N ASP A 92 -10.16 -11.94 11.67
CA ASP A 92 -10.96 -12.74 10.74
C ASP A 92 -11.96 -13.62 11.49
N SER A 93 -12.41 -13.18 12.60
CA SER A 93 -13.35 -13.96 13.41
C SER A 93 -14.68 -14.21 12.72
#